data_05d843d42e9c48c2936663cb4e8881a1
#
_entry.id   05d843d42e9c48c2936663cb4e8881a1
#
_cell.length_a   1.000
_cell.length_b   1.000
_cell.length_c   1.000
_cell.angle_alpha   90.00
_cell.angle_beta   90.00
_cell.angle_gamma   90.00
#
_symmetry.space_group_name_H-M   'P 1'
#
loop_
_entity.id
_entity.type
_entity.pdbx_description
1 polymer ?
#
loop_
_entity_poly.entity_id
_entity_poly.type
_entity_poly.pdbx_seq_one_letter_code
_entity_poly.pdbx_strand_id
1 'polypeptide(L)'
;MPLESSIHDDFIFDKREEVQPNLDPLPQLEIWPNSMEDIKEFRRRLNPNHRMRLPRNWITQVNKWRNRDFVLILRVHYGFFESVGIGDWKRFMEIMDLLVDDTQTLIRMMRIQGQFNASMVDRVLKDVEIDAAIFSEPIAGIHGPLISPKTYRQVALKSYQPLMEVLKRNGVMTIILRSYANIRILLPDIINSGFNCLWACECETEDMDYRKLRRDFGTELRLIGGIDTDALRRGKESIRKEVTEKVPQLLEQGGYAPLVDGRVREGVTYENYLYYRNLLEQVVLG
;
A
#
# COMPACT_ATOMS: atom_id res chain seq x y z
N MET A 1 3.20 15.75 23.41
CA MET A 1 4.18 15.57 22.30
C MET A 1 3.44 15.81 21.01
N PRO A 2 3.88 16.67 20.11
CA PRO A 2 3.13 16.94 18.90
C PRO A 2 3.18 15.70 18.00
N LEU A 3 2.01 15.20 17.60
CA LEU A 3 1.80 14.19 16.57
C LEU A 3 2.35 14.62 15.19
N GLU A 4 2.88 15.84 15.09
CA GLU A 4 3.36 16.44 13.84
C GLU A 4 4.57 15.74 13.22
N SER A 5 5.45 15.12 14.01
CA SER A 5 6.67 14.52 13.46
C SER A 5 6.44 13.14 12.86
N SER A 6 5.50 12.37 13.37
CA SER A 6 5.33 10.97 12.96
C SER A 6 4.48 10.81 11.69
N ILE A 7 3.50 11.70 11.46
CA ILE A 7 2.62 11.62 10.28
C ILE A 7 3.26 12.31 9.06
N HIS A 8 4.12 13.30 9.30
CA HIS A 8 4.76 14.05 8.22
C HIS A 8 5.87 13.25 7.52
N ASP A 9 6.60 12.42 8.26
CA ASP A 9 7.68 11.62 7.69
C ASP A 9 7.17 10.38 6.94
N ASP A 10 6.00 9.83 7.33
CA ASP A 10 5.39 8.70 6.63
C ASP A 10 4.75 9.06 5.28
N PHE A 11 4.38 10.31 5.07
CA PHE A 11 3.84 10.82 3.80
C PHE A 11 4.90 11.39 2.86
N ILE A 12 6.09 11.71 3.35
CA ILE A 12 7.23 12.10 2.52
C ILE A 12 8.00 10.83 2.11
N PHE A 13 7.38 10.01 1.27
CA PHE A 13 8.10 8.99 0.53
C PHE A 13 9.11 9.56 -0.47
N ASP A 14 9.31 10.85 -0.51
CA ASP A 14 10.24 11.52 -1.42
C ASP A 14 11.33 12.37 -0.77
N LYS A 15 11.48 12.32 0.53
CA LYS A 15 12.83 12.46 1.06
C LYS A 15 13.51 11.08 0.94
N ARG A 16 13.78 10.71 -0.32
CA ARG A 16 15.05 10.04 -0.56
C ARG A 16 16.08 10.96 0.05
N GLU A 17 16.54 10.68 1.28
CA GLU A 17 17.91 11.06 1.60
C GLU A 17 18.67 10.66 0.35
N GLU A 18 19.26 11.59 -0.34
CA GLU A 18 20.09 11.33 -1.51
C GLU A 18 21.01 10.21 -1.10
N VAL A 19 20.62 8.99 -1.46
CA VAL A 19 21.49 7.84 -1.35
C VAL A 19 22.61 8.21 -2.28
N GLN A 20 23.74 8.56 -1.69
CA GLN A 20 24.93 9.07 -2.33
C GLN A 20 25.15 8.38 -3.68
N PRO A 21 25.36 9.11 -4.76
CA PRO A 21 25.37 8.61 -6.14
C PRO A 21 26.52 7.63 -6.49
N ASN A 22 27.23 7.08 -5.52
CA ASN A 22 28.34 6.14 -5.70
C ASN A 22 27.97 4.65 -5.56
N LEU A 23 26.69 4.31 -5.59
CA LEU A 23 26.27 2.93 -5.81
C LEU A 23 25.94 2.79 -7.29
N ASP A 24 26.66 1.93 -7.99
CA ASP A 24 26.23 1.47 -9.30
C ASP A 24 24.74 1.14 -9.22
N PRO A 25 23.88 1.79 -10.00
CA PRO A 25 22.44 1.54 -9.92
C PRO A 25 22.23 0.05 -10.13
N LEU A 26 21.30 -0.53 -9.34
CA LEU A 26 20.85 -1.89 -9.63
C LEU A 26 20.42 -1.91 -11.10
N PRO A 27 20.83 -2.93 -11.89
CA PRO A 27 20.45 -3.01 -13.27
C PRO A 27 18.95 -2.83 -13.39
N GLN A 28 18.52 -1.74 -14.02
CA GLN A 28 17.10 -1.57 -14.32
C GLN A 28 16.69 -2.67 -15.28
N LEU A 29 15.49 -3.20 -15.10
CA LEU A 29 14.91 -4.08 -16.11
C LEU A 29 14.58 -3.20 -17.31
N GLU A 30 15.47 -3.17 -18.28
CA GLU A 30 15.25 -2.46 -19.54
C GLU A 30 14.14 -3.15 -20.36
N ILE A 31 13.98 -4.45 -20.16
CA ILE A 31 13.00 -5.26 -20.89
C ILE A 31 12.21 -6.10 -19.86
N TRP A 32 10.92 -5.84 -19.79
CA TRP A 32 9.98 -6.67 -19.05
C TRP A 32 9.60 -7.91 -19.88
N PRO A 33 9.41 -9.09 -19.23
CA PRO A 33 9.01 -10.29 -19.95
C PRO A 33 7.70 -10.11 -20.70
N ASN A 34 7.70 -10.49 -21.98
CA ASN A 34 6.51 -10.58 -22.83
C ASN A 34 6.26 -12.04 -23.27
N SER A 35 7.17 -12.93 -22.93
CA SER A 35 7.11 -14.35 -23.28
C SER A 35 7.71 -15.21 -22.19
N MET A 36 7.47 -16.50 -22.27
CA MET A 36 8.08 -17.49 -21.36
C MET A 36 9.61 -17.57 -21.50
N GLU A 37 10.18 -17.17 -22.63
CA GLU A 37 11.62 -17.17 -22.86
C GLU A 37 12.32 -16.10 -22.01
N ASP A 38 11.69 -14.94 -21.84
CA ASP A 38 12.23 -13.82 -21.07
C ASP A 38 12.28 -14.10 -19.57
N ILE A 39 11.51 -15.08 -19.11
CA ILE A 39 11.34 -15.40 -17.68
C ILE A 39 12.67 -15.81 -16.99
N LYS A 40 13.58 -16.45 -17.72
CA LYS A 40 14.88 -16.86 -17.13
C LYS A 40 15.70 -15.67 -16.69
N GLU A 41 15.80 -14.65 -17.56
CA GLU A 41 16.56 -13.45 -17.28
C GLU A 41 15.88 -12.61 -16.16
N PHE A 42 14.56 -12.49 -16.22
CA PHE A 42 13.78 -11.86 -15.15
C PHE A 42 14.08 -12.48 -13.78
N ARG A 43 14.03 -13.81 -13.69
CA ARG A 43 14.35 -14.55 -12.46
C ARG A 43 15.81 -14.33 -12.00
N ARG A 44 16.78 -14.30 -12.93
CA ARG A 44 18.18 -14.08 -12.61
C ARG A 44 18.41 -12.72 -11.97
N ARG A 45 17.72 -11.68 -12.44
CA ARG A 45 17.80 -10.32 -11.91
C ARG A 45 17.17 -10.17 -10.53
N LEU A 46 16.15 -10.96 -10.21
CA LEU A 46 15.49 -10.99 -8.90
C LEU A 46 16.20 -11.92 -7.91
N ASN A 47 17.54 -11.78 -7.79
CA ASN A 47 18.32 -12.50 -6.79
C ASN A 47 18.23 -11.79 -5.42
N PRO A 48 17.59 -12.41 -4.39
CA PRO A 48 17.45 -11.77 -3.08
C PRO A 48 18.76 -11.69 -2.29
N ASN A 49 19.78 -12.50 -2.67
CA ASN A 49 21.05 -12.54 -1.98
C ASN A 49 22.10 -11.57 -2.54
N HIS A 50 21.70 -10.78 -3.55
CA HIS A 50 22.62 -9.78 -4.08
C HIS A 50 22.97 -8.74 -3.01
N ARG A 51 24.30 -8.42 -2.88
CA ARG A 51 24.85 -7.57 -1.79
C ARG A 51 24.22 -6.17 -1.72
N MET A 52 23.71 -5.65 -2.84
CA MET A 52 23.13 -4.31 -2.93
C MET A 52 21.62 -4.28 -2.62
N ARG A 53 21.03 -5.37 -2.16
CA ARG A 53 19.60 -5.41 -1.79
C ARG A 53 19.30 -4.73 -0.46
N LEU A 54 20.28 -4.67 0.43
CA LEU A 54 20.18 -3.90 1.66
C LEU A 54 21.18 -2.74 1.59
N PRO A 55 20.87 -1.58 2.17
CA PRO A 55 21.76 -0.41 2.15
C PRO A 55 23.05 -0.70 2.93
N ARG A 56 24.15 -0.01 2.60
CA ARG A 56 25.43 -0.19 3.29
C ARG A 56 25.37 0.14 4.78
N ASN A 57 24.53 1.10 5.17
CA ASN A 57 24.30 1.52 6.55
C ASN A 57 23.16 0.73 7.24
N TRP A 58 22.84 -0.48 6.76
CA TRP A 58 21.73 -1.29 7.25
C TRP A 58 21.68 -1.39 8.77
N ILE A 59 22.80 -1.77 9.40
CA ILE A 59 22.88 -1.93 10.87
C ILE A 59 22.58 -0.62 11.61
N THR A 60 23.05 0.51 11.08
CA THR A 60 22.77 1.83 11.65
C THR A 60 21.28 2.15 11.60
N GLN A 61 20.60 1.84 10.49
CA GLN A 61 19.16 2.03 10.35
C GLN A 61 18.37 1.11 11.30
N VAL A 62 18.75 -0.17 11.37
CA VAL A 62 18.14 -1.13 12.30
C VAL A 62 18.21 -0.62 13.75
N ASN A 63 19.35 -0.09 14.17
CA ASN A 63 19.51 0.45 15.53
C ASN A 63 18.63 1.67 15.80
N LYS A 64 18.42 2.55 14.80
CA LYS A 64 17.47 3.66 14.91
C LYS A 64 16.04 3.15 15.07
N TRP A 65 15.63 2.16 14.28
CA TRP A 65 14.27 1.62 14.34
C TRP A 65 13.97 0.82 15.60
N ARG A 66 14.95 0.20 16.23
CA ARG A 66 14.78 -0.51 17.50
C ARG A 66 14.38 0.39 18.66
N ASN A 67 14.82 1.64 18.65
CA ASN A 67 14.57 2.62 19.71
C ASN A 67 13.55 3.69 19.28
N ARG A 68 12.65 3.34 18.33
CA ARG A 68 11.65 4.25 17.81
C ARG A 68 10.48 4.45 18.77
N ASP A 69 9.84 5.61 18.67
CA ASP A 69 8.59 5.98 19.33
C ASP A 69 7.43 6.21 18.33
N PHE A 70 7.57 5.68 17.10
CA PHE A 70 6.62 5.78 16.00
C PHE A 70 6.27 4.41 15.41
N VAL A 71 5.17 4.34 14.68
CA VAL A 71 4.73 3.13 13.95
C VAL A 71 5.63 2.90 12.75
N LEU A 72 6.22 1.72 12.65
CA LEU A 72 7.08 1.33 11.53
C LEU A 72 6.32 0.38 10.59
N ILE A 73 6.04 0.86 9.40
CA ILE A 73 5.35 0.10 8.36
C ILE A 73 6.32 -0.27 7.26
N LEU A 74 6.46 -1.56 6.96
CA LEU A 74 7.30 -2.03 5.87
C LEU A 74 6.48 -2.16 4.58
N ARG A 75 6.86 -1.47 3.52
CA ARG A 75 6.30 -1.72 2.19
C ARG A 75 6.89 -3.01 1.63
N VAL A 76 6.05 -4.01 1.48
CA VAL A 76 6.47 -5.37 1.10
C VAL A 76 6.13 -5.74 -0.34
N HIS A 77 5.18 -5.02 -0.96
CA HIS A 77 4.75 -5.27 -2.34
C HIS A 77 4.19 -4.00 -3.01
N TYR A 78 4.40 -3.89 -4.31
CA TYR A 78 3.94 -2.75 -5.12
C TYR A 78 2.67 -3.03 -5.93
N GLY A 79 2.04 -4.20 -5.70
CA GLY A 79 0.83 -4.59 -6.40
C GLY A 79 1.07 -5.25 -7.76
N PHE A 80 -0.05 -5.60 -8.43
CA PHE A 80 0.00 -6.33 -9.70
C PHE A 80 0.64 -5.50 -10.81
N PHE A 81 0.11 -4.30 -11.07
CA PHE A 81 0.53 -3.53 -12.23
C PHE A 81 2.01 -3.12 -12.20
N GLU A 82 2.51 -2.65 -11.08
CA GLU A 82 3.93 -2.32 -10.96
C GLU A 82 4.82 -3.56 -11.04
N SER A 83 4.35 -4.70 -10.52
CA SER A 83 5.11 -5.96 -10.55
C SER A 83 5.24 -6.57 -11.94
N VAL A 84 4.39 -6.20 -12.88
CA VAL A 84 4.49 -6.60 -14.29
C VAL A 84 5.03 -5.48 -15.19
N GLY A 85 5.48 -4.38 -14.58
CA GLY A 85 6.22 -3.31 -15.23
C GLY A 85 5.38 -2.22 -15.90
N ILE A 86 4.11 -2.07 -15.50
CA ILE A 86 3.29 -0.98 -16.03
C ILE A 86 3.81 0.35 -15.49
N GLY A 87 4.37 1.17 -16.39
CA GLY A 87 4.81 2.52 -16.14
C GLY A 87 4.31 3.51 -17.21
N ASP A 88 3.73 2.98 -18.28
CA ASP A 88 3.16 3.76 -19.39
C ASP A 88 1.98 3.03 -20.03
N TRP A 89 1.31 3.73 -20.96
CA TRP A 89 0.14 3.21 -21.67
C TRP A 89 0.48 2.04 -22.60
N LYS A 90 1.65 2.04 -23.22
CA LYS A 90 2.09 0.95 -24.11
C LYS A 90 2.20 -0.36 -23.33
N ARG A 91 2.91 -0.32 -22.20
CA ARG A 91 3.06 -1.50 -21.35
C ARG A 91 1.73 -1.95 -20.75
N PHE A 92 0.84 -1.02 -20.43
CA PHE A 92 -0.51 -1.36 -19.97
C PHE A 92 -1.25 -2.19 -21.02
N MET A 93 -1.25 -1.79 -22.29
CA MET A 93 -1.89 -2.53 -23.38
C MET A 93 -1.26 -3.92 -23.56
N GLU A 94 0.07 -4.02 -23.56
CA GLU A 94 0.77 -5.33 -23.64
C GLU A 94 0.35 -6.27 -22.51
N ILE A 95 0.16 -5.77 -21.28
CA ILE A 95 -0.30 -6.59 -20.16
C ILE A 95 -1.76 -7.00 -20.32
N MET A 96 -2.61 -6.12 -20.86
CA MET A 96 -4.01 -6.48 -21.14
C MET A 96 -4.11 -7.58 -22.20
N ASP A 97 -3.30 -7.50 -23.25
CA ASP A 97 -3.20 -8.56 -24.26
C ASP A 97 -2.69 -9.88 -23.65
N LEU A 98 -1.64 -9.85 -22.84
CA LEU A 98 -1.15 -11.05 -22.13
C LEU A 98 -2.17 -11.65 -21.15
N LEU A 99 -3.05 -10.85 -20.57
CA LEU A 99 -4.14 -11.36 -19.71
C LEU A 99 -5.14 -12.20 -20.50
N VAL A 100 -5.29 -11.95 -21.79
CA VAL A 100 -6.19 -12.68 -22.71
C VAL A 100 -5.45 -13.84 -23.36
N ASP A 101 -4.29 -13.57 -23.94
CA ASP A 101 -3.60 -14.50 -24.86
C ASP A 101 -2.63 -15.46 -24.14
N ASP A 102 -1.90 -14.97 -23.12
CA ASP A 102 -0.93 -15.77 -22.36
C ASP A 102 -0.88 -15.41 -20.88
N THR A 103 -1.96 -15.69 -20.17
CA THR A 103 -2.05 -15.48 -18.71
C THR A 103 -0.94 -16.24 -17.94
N GLN A 104 -0.39 -17.33 -18.50
CA GLN A 104 0.64 -18.13 -17.82
C GLN A 104 1.95 -17.38 -17.66
N THR A 105 2.33 -16.57 -18.62
CA THR A 105 3.50 -15.68 -18.51
C THR A 105 3.34 -14.72 -17.33
N LEU A 106 2.19 -14.08 -17.19
CA LEU A 106 1.91 -13.19 -16.05
C LEU A 106 1.90 -13.90 -14.70
N ILE A 107 1.26 -15.06 -14.61
CA ILE A 107 1.26 -15.89 -13.40
C ILE A 107 2.70 -16.23 -12.99
N ARG A 108 3.56 -16.54 -13.96
CA ARG A 108 4.94 -16.88 -13.71
C ARG A 108 5.76 -15.68 -13.24
N MET A 109 5.58 -14.52 -13.86
CA MET A 109 6.19 -13.27 -13.41
C MET A 109 5.81 -12.97 -11.97
N MET A 110 4.52 -12.96 -11.67
CA MET A 110 4.00 -12.66 -10.34
C MET A 110 4.49 -13.65 -9.29
N ARG A 111 4.59 -14.94 -9.63
CA ARG A 111 5.15 -15.96 -8.72
C ARG A 111 6.62 -15.69 -8.40
N ILE A 112 7.42 -15.33 -9.39
CA ILE A 112 8.84 -14.99 -9.19
C ILE A 112 8.98 -13.77 -8.32
N GLN A 113 8.18 -12.74 -8.58
CA GLN A 113 8.16 -11.50 -7.79
C GLN A 113 7.72 -11.76 -6.34
N GLY A 114 6.66 -12.55 -6.14
CA GLY A 114 6.18 -12.93 -4.81
C GLY A 114 7.22 -13.69 -4.00
N GLN A 115 7.92 -14.65 -4.61
CA GLN A 115 9.02 -15.40 -3.99
C GLN A 115 10.21 -14.49 -3.65
N PHE A 116 10.56 -13.58 -4.55
CA PHE A 116 11.60 -12.59 -4.31
C PHE A 116 11.27 -11.68 -3.13
N ASN A 117 10.07 -11.09 -3.12
CA ASN A 117 9.61 -10.22 -2.04
C ASN A 117 9.56 -10.97 -0.71
N ALA A 118 9.05 -12.20 -0.68
CA ALA A 118 9.05 -13.05 0.50
C ALA A 118 10.47 -13.26 1.06
N SER A 119 11.43 -13.57 0.18
CA SER A 119 12.83 -13.78 0.58
C SER A 119 13.48 -12.49 1.10
N MET A 120 13.17 -11.34 0.49
CA MET A 120 13.67 -10.04 0.94
C MET A 120 13.10 -9.64 2.29
N VAL A 121 11.78 -9.79 2.46
CA VAL A 121 11.10 -9.47 3.73
C VAL A 121 11.57 -10.39 4.85
N ASP A 122 11.74 -11.68 4.60
CA ASP A 122 12.28 -12.62 5.59
C ASP A 122 13.69 -12.22 6.08
N ARG A 123 14.51 -11.66 5.18
CA ARG A 123 15.82 -11.12 5.57
C ARG A 123 15.72 -9.89 6.45
N VAL A 124 14.82 -8.97 6.11
CA VAL A 124 14.58 -7.73 6.87
C VAL A 124 14.06 -8.03 8.27
N LEU A 125 13.07 -8.93 8.37
CA LEU A 125 12.42 -9.27 9.63
C LEU A 125 13.29 -10.07 10.62
N LYS A 126 14.46 -10.56 10.19
CA LYS A 126 15.46 -11.09 11.11
C LYS A 126 16.12 -10.02 11.96
N ASP A 127 16.19 -8.81 11.46
CA ASP A 127 16.90 -7.71 12.09
C ASP A 127 15.96 -6.65 12.68
N VAL A 128 14.74 -6.53 12.14
CA VAL A 128 13.79 -5.43 12.41
C VAL A 128 12.40 -5.97 12.73
N GLU A 129 11.85 -5.55 13.87
CA GLU A 129 10.43 -5.71 14.17
C GLU A 129 9.64 -4.56 13.53
N ILE A 130 8.56 -4.89 12.86
CA ILE A 130 7.65 -3.94 12.22
C ILE A 130 6.24 -4.05 12.83
N ASP A 131 5.51 -2.93 12.83
CA ASP A 131 4.15 -2.89 13.37
C ASP A 131 3.11 -3.31 12.33
N ALA A 132 3.43 -3.08 11.05
CA ALA A 132 2.56 -3.48 9.94
C ALA A 132 3.35 -3.71 8.65
N ALA A 133 2.75 -4.48 7.74
CA ALA A 133 3.22 -4.63 6.36
C ALA A 133 2.20 -4.00 5.41
N ILE A 134 2.67 -3.30 4.37
CA ILE A 134 1.80 -2.66 3.39
C ILE A 134 2.07 -3.15 1.97
N PHE A 135 0.99 -3.55 1.30
CA PHE A 135 0.92 -3.82 -0.14
C PHE A 135 0.27 -2.61 -0.81
N SER A 136 0.92 -2.04 -1.80
CA SER A 136 0.35 -0.96 -2.61
C SER A 136 -0.28 -1.58 -3.86
N GLU A 137 -1.60 -1.46 -4.02
CA GLU A 137 -2.36 -2.13 -5.08
C GLU A 137 -3.22 -1.14 -5.88
N PRO A 138 -2.63 -0.37 -6.79
CA PRO A 138 -3.37 0.57 -7.64
C PRO A 138 -4.06 -0.17 -8.79
N ILE A 139 -5.12 -0.95 -8.49
CA ILE A 139 -5.76 -1.89 -9.43
C ILE A 139 -7.11 -1.40 -9.99
N ALA A 140 -7.61 -0.27 -9.50
CA ALA A 140 -8.97 0.19 -9.83
C ALA A 140 -9.03 1.65 -10.26
N GLY A 141 -10.08 1.97 -11.01
CA GLY A 141 -10.56 3.31 -11.29
C GLY A 141 -11.87 3.59 -10.56
N ILE A 142 -12.51 4.72 -10.85
CA ILE A 142 -13.78 5.14 -10.23
C ILE A 142 -14.93 4.16 -10.48
N HIS A 143 -14.92 3.47 -11.59
CA HIS A 143 -15.97 2.51 -11.98
C HIS A 143 -15.70 1.08 -11.49
N GLY A 144 -14.56 0.83 -10.85
CA GLY A 144 -14.18 -0.49 -10.35
C GLY A 144 -12.81 -0.96 -10.81
N PRO A 145 -12.44 -2.21 -10.50
CA PRO A 145 -11.16 -2.79 -10.88
C PRO A 145 -10.98 -2.89 -12.40
N LEU A 146 -9.75 -2.71 -12.85
CA LEU A 146 -9.35 -2.82 -14.26
C LEU A 146 -9.23 -4.27 -14.75
N ILE A 147 -9.21 -5.22 -13.81
CA ILE A 147 -9.23 -6.66 -14.09
C ILE A 147 -10.32 -7.35 -13.27
N SER A 148 -10.84 -8.48 -13.77
CA SER A 148 -11.93 -9.19 -13.09
C SER A 148 -11.48 -9.79 -11.74
N PRO A 149 -12.39 -9.99 -10.76
CA PRO A 149 -12.06 -10.68 -9.52
C PRO A 149 -11.44 -12.06 -9.74
N LYS A 150 -11.93 -12.81 -10.74
CA LYS A 150 -11.38 -14.11 -11.12
C LYS A 150 -9.92 -14.01 -11.54
N THR A 151 -9.61 -13.07 -12.42
CA THR A 151 -8.25 -12.81 -12.90
C THR A 151 -7.34 -12.37 -11.75
N TYR A 152 -7.81 -11.43 -10.93
CA TYR A 152 -7.08 -10.93 -9.77
C TYR A 152 -6.70 -12.05 -8.79
N ARG A 153 -7.64 -12.95 -8.47
CA ARG A 153 -7.35 -14.14 -7.64
C ARG A 153 -6.27 -15.01 -8.24
N GLN A 154 -6.35 -15.27 -9.56
CA GLN A 154 -5.45 -16.21 -10.23
C GLN A 154 -4.04 -15.65 -10.41
N VAL A 155 -3.94 -14.41 -10.81
CA VAL A 155 -2.67 -13.79 -11.23
C VAL A 155 -1.97 -13.13 -10.04
N ALA A 156 -2.68 -12.32 -9.25
CA ALA A 156 -2.09 -11.51 -8.18
C ALA A 156 -2.15 -12.21 -6.81
N LEU A 157 -3.34 -12.45 -6.25
CA LEU A 157 -3.48 -12.89 -4.85
C LEU A 157 -2.75 -14.21 -4.55
N LYS A 158 -2.75 -15.16 -5.48
CA LYS A 158 -1.97 -16.42 -5.32
C LYS A 158 -0.47 -16.17 -5.22
N SER A 159 0.04 -15.15 -5.88
CA SER A 159 1.46 -14.81 -5.86
C SER A 159 1.89 -14.17 -4.54
N TYR A 160 0.96 -13.59 -3.79
CA TYR A 160 1.23 -12.96 -2.50
C TYR A 160 1.35 -13.97 -1.35
N GLN A 161 0.87 -15.20 -1.51
CA GLN A 161 0.85 -16.21 -0.44
C GLN A 161 2.21 -16.48 0.22
N PRO A 162 3.34 -16.64 -0.52
CA PRO A 162 4.65 -16.85 0.11
C PRO A 162 5.04 -15.68 1.03
N LEU A 163 4.67 -14.45 0.65
CA LEU A 163 4.91 -13.26 1.44
C LEU A 163 4.01 -13.21 2.68
N MET A 164 2.72 -13.55 2.54
CA MET A 164 1.79 -13.68 3.67
C MET A 164 2.27 -14.70 4.71
N GLU A 165 2.81 -15.83 4.27
CA GLU A 165 3.38 -16.85 5.15
C GLU A 165 4.60 -16.33 5.92
N VAL A 166 5.48 -15.56 5.25
CA VAL A 166 6.62 -14.92 5.90
C VAL A 166 6.17 -13.93 6.96
N LEU A 167 5.23 -13.05 6.64
CA LEU A 167 4.68 -12.06 7.57
C LEU A 167 4.06 -12.73 8.79
N LYS A 168 3.20 -13.72 8.58
CA LYS A 168 2.56 -14.49 9.66
C LYS A 168 3.57 -15.20 10.55
N ARG A 169 4.57 -15.86 9.97
CA ARG A 169 5.61 -16.58 10.70
C ARG A 169 6.45 -15.66 11.59
N ASN A 170 6.66 -14.41 11.15
CA ASN A 170 7.40 -13.39 11.90
C ASN A 170 6.49 -12.54 12.80
N GLY A 171 5.23 -12.92 13.03
CA GLY A 171 4.33 -12.26 13.98
C GLY A 171 3.76 -10.91 13.53
N VAL A 172 3.83 -10.58 12.24
CA VAL A 172 3.26 -9.34 11.73
C VAL A 172 1.74 -9.44 11.68
N MET A 173 1.07 -8.75 12.62
CA MET A 173 -0.38 -8.88 12.83
C MET A 173 -1.23 -7.96 11.95
N THR A 174 -0.66 -6.88 11.43
CA THR A 174 -1.38 -5.92 10.59
C THR A 174 -0.86 -5.96 9.17
N ILE A 175 -1.71 -6.43 8.25
CA ILE A 175 -1.38 -6.54 6.83
C ILE A 175 -2.32 -5.62 6.05
N ILE A 176 -1.74 -4.52 5.58
CA ILE A 176 -2.46 -3.42 4.96
C ILE A 176 -2.50 -3.62 3.45
N LEU A 177 -3.68 -3.55 2.87
CA LEU A 177 -3.84 -3.28 1.45
C LEU A 177 -4.08 -1.79 1.27
N ARG A 178 -3.15 -1.09 0.64
CA ARG A 178 -3.34 0.28 0.18
C ARG A 178 -3.79 0.26 -1.27
N SER A 179 -4.98 0.80 -1.53
CA SER A 179 -5.55 0.85 -2.87
C SER A 179 -6.09 2.22 -3.19
N TYR A 180 -6.53 2.39 -4.42
CA TYR A 180 -7.10 3.64 -4.93
C TYR A 180 -8.47 3.38 -5.54
N ALA A 181 -9.33 4.38 -5.47
CA ALA A 181 -10.65 4.37 -6.09
C ALA A 181 -11.54 3.17 -5.63
N ASN A 182 -12.34 2.58 -6.51
CA ASN A 182 -13.35 1.59 -6.13
C ASN A 182 -12.84 0.15 -6.29
N ILE A 183 -12.44 -0.48 -5.19
CA ILE A 183 -12.05 -1.90 -5.15
C ILE A 183 -13.09 -2.80 -4.46
N ARG A 184 -14.28 -2.29 -4.18
CA ARG A 184 -15.26 -2.98 -3.34
C ARG A 184 -15.51 -4.44 -3.73
N ILE A 185 -15.65 -4.71 -5.01
CA ILE A 185 -15.90 -6.07 -5.51
C ILE A 185 -14.74 -7.06 -5.25
N LEU A 186 -13.53 -6.56 -5.02
CA LEU A 186 -12.35 -7.38 -4.71
C LEU A 186 -12.18 -7.65 -3.21
N LEU A 187 -12.82 -6.89 -2.33
CA LEU A 187 -12.61 -6.96 -0.87
C LEU A 187 -12.81 -8.35 -0.29
N PRO A 188 -13.85 -9.13 -0.66
CA PRO A 188 -14.01 -10.49 -0.14
C PRO A 188 -12.81 -11.39 -0.42
N ASP A 189 -12.26 -11.33 -1.63
CA ASP A 189 -11.10 -12.13 -2.02
C ASP A 189 -9.81 -11.64 -1.33
N ILE A 190 -9.67 -10.34 -1.16
CA ILE A 190 -8.57 -9.70 -0.46
C ILE A 190 -8.54 -10.14 1.01
N ILE A 191 -9.66 -10.03 1.71
CA ILE A 191 -9.80 -10.45 3.12
C ILE A 191 -9.51 -11.96 3.25
N ASN A 192 -10.09 -12.78 2.39
CA ASN A 192 -9.86 -14.23 2.38
C ASN A 192 -8.39 -14.60 2.10
N SER A 193 -7.62 -13.72 1.46
CA SER A 193 -6.19 -13.90 1.21
C SER A 193 -5.30 -13.51 2.39
N GLY A 194 -5.88 -13.00 3.49
CA GLY A 194 -5.18 -12.69 4.73
C GLY A 194 -4.92 -11.21 4.99
N PHE A 195 -5.40 -10.31 4.14
CA PHE A 195 -5.39 -8.87 4.44
C PHE A 195 -6.44 -8.55 5.50
N ASN A 196 -6.06 -7.76 6.50
CA ASN A 196 -6.94 -7.39 7.61
C ASN A 196 -6.97 -5.89 7.89
N CYS A 197 -6.39 -5.10 7.02
CA CYS A 197 -6.43 -3.65 7.09
C CYS A 197 -6.52 -3.05 5.68
N LEU A 198 -7.46 -2.13 5.50
CA LEU A 198 -7.65 -1.39 4.26
C LEU A 198 -7.25 0.07 4.44
N TRP A 199 -6.38 0.53 3.56
CA TRP A 199 -6.10 1.94 3.37
C TRP A 199 -6.53 2.33 1.96
N ALA A 200 -7.78 2.74 1.82
CA ALA A 200 -8.33 3.17 0.55
C ALA A 200 -8.08 4.66 0.34
N CYS A 201 -7.49 5.00 -0.79
CA CYS A 201 -7.16 6.36 -1.20
C CYS A 201 -8.06 6.81 -2.35
N GLU A 202 -8.37 8.12 -2.39
CA GLU A 202 -9.16 8.74 -3.47
C GLU A 202 -10.51 8.04 -3.69
N CYS A 203 -11.21 7.75 -2.60
CA CYS A 203 -12.45 6.97 -2.59
C CYS A 203 -13.67 7.89 -2.65
N GLU A 204 -13.87 8.59 -3.75
CA GLU A 204 -15.02 9.47 -3.96
C GLU A 204 -16.33 8.70 -4.18
N THR A 205 -16.29 7.39 -4.32
CA THR A 205 -17.48 6.59 -4.60
C THR A 205 -18.21 6.21 -3.32
N GLU A 206 -19.53 6.30 -3.35
CA GLU A 206 -20.40 5.91 -2.24
C GLU A 206 -20.18 4.47 -1.77
N ASP A 207 -19.76 3.59 -2.67
CA ASP A 207 -19.47 2.18 -2.38
C ASP A 207 -18.26 1.99 -1.45
N MET A 208 -17.35 2.95 -1.41
CA MET A 208 -16.14 2.92 -0.59
C MET A 208 -16.28 3.74 0.69
N ASP A 209 -17.48 4.24 1.04
CA ASP A 209 -17.71 4.90 2.34
C ASP A 209 -17.39 3.92 3.48
N TYR A 210 -16.48 4.33 4.36
CA TYR A 210 -15.98 3.50 5.46
C TYR A 210 -17.08 3.06 6.43
N ARG A 211 -18.15 3.83 6.58
CA ARG A 211 -19.31 3.44 7.38
C ARG A 211 -20.06 2.26 6.73
N LYS A 212 -20.14 2.23 5.39
CA LYS A 212 -20.69 1.09 4.65
C LYS A 212 -19.76 -0.12 4.73
N LEU A 213 -18.46 0.09 4.51
CA LEU A 213 -17.48 -0.99 4.62
C LEU A 213 -17.48 -1.61 6.02
N ARG A 214 -17.60 -0.78 7.06
CA ARG A 214 -17.68 -1.25 8.45
C ARG A 214 -18.92 -2.11 8.71
N ARG A 215 -20.07 -1.73 8.17
CA ARG A 215 -21.30 -2.54 8.29
C ARG A 215 -21.19 -3.90 7.61
N ASP A 216 -20.52 -3.94 6.46
CA ASP A 216 -20.49 -5.15 5.62
C ASP A 216 -19.37 -6.11 5.99
N PHE A 217 -18.23 -5.60 6.49
CA PHE A 217 -17.04 -6.40 6.78
C PHE A 217 -16.68 -6.43 8.28
N GLY A 218 -17.40 -5.71 9.13
CA GLY A 218 -17.17 -5.70 10.57
C GLY A 218 -15.85 -5.04 10.98
N THR A 219 -15.44 -5.28 12.23
CA THR A 219 -14.22 -4.71 12.83
C THR A 219 -12.96 -5.53 12.53
N GLU A 220 -13.10 -6.74 12.02
CA GLU A 220 -11.98 -7.58 11.59
C GLU A 220 -11.22 -6.95 10.41
N LEU A 221 -11.92 -6.18 9.57
CA LEU A 221 -11.28 -5.30 8.59
C LEU A 221 -11.00 -3.94 9.24
N ARG A 222 -9.75 -3.73 9.65
CA ARG A 222 -9.29 -2.41 10.12
C ARG A 222 -9.27 -1.41 8.98
N LEU A 223 -9.46 -0.13 9.29
CA LEU A 223 -9.57 0.93 8.29
C LEU A 223 -8.58 2.05 8.59
N ILE A 224 -7.90 2.54 7.58
CA ILE A 224 -7.01 3.71 7.65
C ILE A 224 -7.46 4.72 6.60
N GLY A 225 -7.62 6.00 6.98
CA GLY A 225 -8.04 7.06 6.05
C GLY A 225 -9.51 7.43 6.15
N GLY A 226 -10.18 7.54 5.02
CA GLY A 226 -11.63 7.73 4.91
C GLY A 226 -12.13 9.16 5.07
N ILE A 227 -11.25 10.15 5.26
CA ILE A 227 -11.58 11.57 5.27
C ILE A 227 -11.31 12.13 3.87
N ASP A 228 -12.35 12.66 3.22
CA ASP A 228 -12.28 13.23 1.87
C ASP A 228 -11.33 14.42 1.82
N THR A 229 -10.23 14.29 1.09
CA THR A 229 -9.24 15.37 0.90
C THR A 229 -9.88 16.61 0.25
N ASP A 230 -10.89 16.44 -0.60
CA ASP A 230 -11.60 17.56 -1.22
C ASP A 230 -12.43 18.38 -0.21
N ALA A 231 -12.82 17.78 0.92
CA ALA A 231 -13.43 18.54 2.00
C ALA A 231 -12.50 19.66 2.50
N LEU A 232 -11.17 19.40 2.50
CA LEU A 232 -10.18 20.41 2.91
C LEU A 232 -10.10 21.59 1.92
N ARG A 233 -10.35 21.33 0.64
CA ARG A 233 -10.38 22.39 -0.39
C ARG A 233 -11.62 23.25 -0.27
N ARG A 234 -12.76 22.68 0.08
CA ARG A 234 -14.06 23.37 0.20
C ARG A 234 -14.16 24.28 1.42
N GLY A 235 -13.25 24.17 2.39
CA GLY A 235 -13.15 25.06 3.55
C GLY A 235 -13.67 24.47 4.86
N LYS A 236 -13.56 25.26 5.94
CA LYS A 236 -13.74 24.83 7.33
C LYS A 236 -15.08 24.17 7.62
N GLU A 237 -16.18 24.62 7.04
CA GLU A 237 -17.50 24.02 7.24
C GLU A 237 -17.57 22.60 6.68
N SER A 238 -17.01 22.40 5.47
CA SER A 238 -16.90 21.07 4.85
C SER A 238 -16.01 20.13 5.67
N ILE A 239 -14.87 20.64 6.15
CA ILE A 239 -13.96 19.89 7.04
C ILE A 239 -14.69 19.49 8.32
N ARG A 240 -15.37 20.43 8.96
CA ARG A 240 -16.11 20.16 10.20
C ARG A 240 -17.12 19.05 9.99
N LYS A 241 -17.94 19.16 8.96
CA LYS A 241 -18.95 18.14 8.63
C LYS A 241 -18.30 16.77 8.40
N GLU A 242 -17.28 16.71 7.56
CA GLU A 242 -16.59 15.47 7.20
C GLU A 242 -16.01 14.76 8.44
N VAL A 243 -15.31 15.50 9.30
CA VAL A 243 -14.66 14.93 10.49
C VAL A 243 -15.69 14.55 11.55
N THR A 244 -16.64 15.43 11.89
CA THR A 244 -17.57 15.19 13.02
C THR A 244 -18.66 14.17 12.71
N GLU A 245 -19.03 13.97 11.44
CA GLU A 245 -20.05 12.99 11.06
C GLU A 245 -19.50 11.58 10.86
N LYS A 246 -18.24 11.45 10.41
CA LYS A 246 -17.67 10.14 10.09
C LYS A 246 -16.80 9.56 11.19
N VAL A 247 -15.92 10.39 11.77
CA VAL A 247 -14.85 9.89 12.63
C VAL A 247 -15.37 9.29 13.93
N PRO A 248 -16.26 9.92 14.71
CA PRO A 248 -16.70 9.39 15.99
C PRO A 248 -17.32 7.99 15.88
N GLN A 249 -18.23 7.81 14.90
CA GLN A 249 -18.92 6.53 14.68
C GLN A 249 -17.99 5.37 14.40
N LEU A 250 -16.88 5.62 13.68
CA LEU A 250 -15.90 4.61 13.32
C LEU A 250 -14.92 4.34 14.49
N LEU A 251 -14.56 5.37 15.26
CA LEU A 251 -13.70 5.25 16.44
C LEU A 251 -14.37 4.43 17.53
N GLU A 252 -15.65 4.68 17.85
CA GLU A 252 -16.41 3.93 18.85
C GLU A 252 -16.40 2.42 18.60
N GLN A 253 -16.39 2.03 17.32
CA GLN A 253 -16.36 0.62 16.93
C GLN A 253 -14.95 -0.01 17.00
N GLY A 254 -13.91 0.82 17.08
CA GLY A 254 -12.51 0.39 17.07
C GLY A 254 -11.96 -0.02 15.69
N GLY A 255 -10.65 -0.29 15.65
CA GLY A 255 -9.99 -0.70 14.41
C GLY A 255 -10.00 0.35 13.30
N TYR A 256 -9.93 1.63 13.65
CA TYR A 256 -9.94 2.74 12.71
C TYR A 256 -8.88 3.78 13.06
N ALA A 257 -8.14 4.20 12.06
CA ALA A 257 -7.18 5.30 12.14
C ALA A 257 -7.58 6.39 11.13
N PRO A 258 -8.17 7.51 11.61
CA PRO A 258 -8.65 8.58 10.74
C PRO A 258 -7.50 9.39 10.14
N LEU A 259 -7.49 9.55 8.84
CA LEU A 259 -6.67 10.50 8.11
C LEU A 259 -7.29 10.82 6.74
N VAL A 260 -6.77 11.81 6.05
CA VAL A 260 -7.21 12.12 4.69
C VAL A 260 -6.94 10.95 3.74
N ASP A 261 -7.80 10.75 2.78
CA ASP A 261 -7.78 9.62 1.83
C ASP A 261 -6.73 9.76 0.72
N GLY A 262 -5.96 10.84 0.71
CA GLY A 262 -4.94 11.08 -0.28
C GLY A 262 -3.90 12.11 0.16
N ARG A 263 -3.01 12.46 -0.75
CA ARG A 263 -2.05 13.53 -0.52
C ARG A 263 -2.79 14.88 -0.47
N VAL A 264 -2.41 15.72 0.48
CA VAL A 264 -2.84 17.12 0.46
C VAL A 264 -2.29 17.78 -0.81
N ARG A 265 -3.20 18.18 -1.70
CA ARG A 265 -2.87 18.67 -3.04
C ARG A 265 -2.99 20.20 -3.10
N GLU A 266 -2.54 20.75 -4.23
CA GLU A 266 -2.78 22.15 -4.59
C GLU A 266 -4.27 22.51 -4.43
N GLY A 267 -4.53 23.70 -3.88
CA GLY A 267 -5.89 24.17 -3.56
C GLY A 267 -6.34 23.91 -2.12
N VAL A 268 -5.63 23.11 -1.33
CA VAL A 268 -5.80 23.06 0.12
C VAL A 268 -4.93 24.13 0.75
N THR A 269 -5.54 25.13 1.39
CA THR A 269 -4.78 26.16 2.10
C THR A 269 -4.18 25.59 3.38
N TYR A 270 -3.03 26.15 3.79
CA TYR A 270 -2.40 25.79 5.07
C TYR A 270 -3.35 25.99 6.27
N GLU A 271 -4.17 27.06 6.22
CA GLU A 271 -5.17 27.34 7.25
C GLU A 271 -6.22 26.23 7.36
N ASN A 272 -6.74 25.73 6.23
CA ASN A 272 -7.69 24.62 6.21
C ASN A 272 -7.05 23.32 6.72
N TYR A 273 -5.79 23.08 6.33
CA TYR A 273 -5.05 21.92 6.81
C TYR A 273 -4.85 21.97 8.34
N LEU A 274 -4.44 23.10 8.89
CA LEU A 274 -4.32 23.28 10.35
C LEU A 274 -5.66 23.11 11.06
N TYR A 275 -6.74 23.69 10.51
CA TYR A 275 -8.06 23.53 11.07
C TYR A 275 -8.49 22.05 11.11
N TYR A 276 -8.25 21.34 10.02
CA TYR A 276 -8.47 19.88 9.96
C TYR A 276 -7.70 19.14 11.04
N ARG A 277 -6.40 19.41 11.17
CA ARG A 277 -5.55 18.71 12.14
C ARG A 277 -6.02 18.94 13.57
N ASN A 278 -6.27 20.19 13.94
CA ASN A 278 -6.73 20.54 15.29
C ASN A 278 -8.11 19.94 15.60
N LEU A 279 -9.03 19.98 14.64
CA LEU A 279 -10.34 19.38 14.82
C LEU A 279 -10.27 17.84 14.93
N LEU A 280 -9.46 17.22 14.12
CA LEU A 280 -9.27 15.76 14.17
C LEU A 280 -8.67 15.34 15.52
N GLU A 281 -7.66 16.06 16.01
CA GLU A 281 -7.07 15.83 17.31
C GLU A 281 -8.09 15.94 18.45
N GLN A 282 -8.93 16.98 18.43
CA GLN A 282 -10.02 17.15 19.40
C GLN A 282 -11.02 16.00 19.38
N VAL A 283 -11.37 15.50 18.20
CA VAL A 283 -12.33 14.40 18.04
C VAL A 283 -11.74 13.05 18.45
N VAL A 284 -10.44 12.86 18.27
CA VAL A 284 -9.75 11.59 18.58
C VAL A 284 -9.36 11.48 20.04
N LEU A 285 -8.98 12.60 20.67
CA LEU A 285 -8.52 12.61 22.07
C LEU A 285 -9.64 12.92 23.08
N GLY A 286 -10.82 13.36 22.64
CA GLY A 286 -11.97 13.69 23.48
C GLY A 286 -11.84 15.04 24.10
#